data_7fee0b81c485e6d8764568ad979eef37
#
_entry.id   7fee0b81c485e6d8764568ad979eef37
#
_cell.length_a   1.000
_cell.length_b   1.000
_cell.length_c   1.000
_cell.angle_alpha   90.00
_cell.angle_beta   90.00
_cell.angle_gamma   90.00
#
_symmetry.space_group_name_H-M   'P 1'
#
loop_
_entity.id
_entity.type
_entity.pdbx_description
1 polymer ?
#
loop_
_entity_poly.entity_id
_entity_poly.type
_entity_poly.pdbx_seq_one_letter_code
_entity_poly.pdbx_strand_id
1 'polypeptide(L)'
;MQKLLLPFLLLAVTIALGQSKYITKSGSMSFEASQPTFEPIEATHSAVSALLNADTGELAVLALVRGFRFPLALMEEHFNENYIESHKYPKTSFKGSILNFDSNALSNQPRTVQLTGELSMHGVTKPISVYATITQSDELITLTSSFSVKTTDFGIEIPSLVRKQINQNVQIEVSLLLQRKQ
;
A
#
# COMPACT_ATOMS: atom_id res chain seq x y z
N MET A 1 -59.03 -43.81 3.45
CA MET A 1 -58.72 -42.43 2.96
C MET A 1 -57.38 -42.02 3.54
N GLN A 2 -56.30 -42.21 2.77
CA GLN A 2 -54.94 -41.97 3.23
C GLN A 2 -54.51 -40.54 2.76
N LYS A 3 -54.33 -39.63 3.72
CA LYS A 3 -53.92 -38.24 3.42
C LYS A 3 -52.41 -38.22 3.19
N LEU A 4 -52.00 -38.01 1.94
CA LEU A 4 -50.63 -37.82 1.54
C LEU A 4 -50.20 -36.42 1.92
N LEU A 5 -49.35 -36.28 2.97
CA LEU A 5 -48.70 -35.04 3.38
C LEU A 5 -47.42 -34.88 2.51
N LEU A 6 -47.45 -33.94 1.58
CA LEU A 6 -46.32 -33.57 0.77
C LEU A 6 -45.42 -32.62 1.57
N PRO A 7 -44.15 -32.94 1.92
CA PRO A 7 -43.26 -32.01 2.58
C PRO A 7 -42.82 -30.92 1.60
N PHE A 8 -43.18 -29.68 1.90
CA PHE A 8 -42.71 -28.49 1.18
C PHE A 8 -41.25 -28.24 1.56
N LEU A 9 -40.31 -28.68 0.71
CA LEU A 9 -38.88 -28.46 0.89
C LEU A 9 -38.57 -26.99 0.56
N LEU A 10 -38.42 -26.15 1.59
CA LEU A 10 -38.01 -24.75 1.46
C LEU A 10 -36.53 -24.70 1.10
N LEU A 11 -36.23 -24.50 -0.18
CA LEU A 11 -34.86 -24.31 -0.71
C LEU A 11 -34.38 -22.91 -0.30
N ALA A 12 -33.62 -22.81 0.78
CA ALA A 12 -32.98 -21.57 1.20
C ALA A 12 -31.81 -21.27 0.24
N VAL A 13 -32.05 -20.40 -0.73
CA VAL A 13 -30.99 -19.86 -1.58
C VAL A 13 -30.17 -18.86 -0.76
N THR A 14 -29.01 -19.29 -0.26
CA THR A 14 -28.03 -18.38 0.33
C THR A 14 -27.36 -17.59 -0.79
N ILE A 15 -27.74 -16.33 -0.97
CA ILE A 15 -27.02 -15.39 -1.83
C ILE A 15 -25.68 -15.13 -1.14
N ALA A 16 -24.61 -15.77 -1.60
CA ALA A 16 -23.27 -15.42 -1.21
C ALA A 16 -22.97 -14.02 -1.80
N LEU A 17 -23.09 -12.98 -0.98
CA LEU A 17 -22.62 -11.64 -1.33
C LEU A 17 -21.09 -11.73 -1.45
N GLY A 18 -20.60 -11.92 -2.68
CA GLY A 18 -19.18 -11.89 -2.97
C GLY A 18 -18.61 -10.53 -2.62
N GLN A 19 -17.57 -10.48 -1.78
CA GLN A 19 -16.88 -9.23 -1.42
C GLN A 19 -16.29 -8.59 -2.67
N SER A 20 -16.55 -7.30 -2.87
CA SER A 20 -16.01 -6.53 -4.00
C SER A 20 -14.53 -6.21 -3.75
N LYS A 21 -13.65 -7.15 -4.08
CA LYS A 21 -12.20 -7.02 -3.91
C LYS A 21 -11.53 -6.51 -5.18
N TYR A 22 -10.66 -5.52 -5.01
CA TYR A 22 -9.80 -5.00 -6.06
C TYR A 22 -8.34 -5.28 -5.70
N ILE A 23 -7.57 -5.77 -6.66
CA ILE A 23 -6.19 -6.21 -6.44
C ILE A 23 -5.23 -5.65 -7.49
N THR A 24 -3.98 -5.49 -7.12
CA THR A 24 -2.85 -5.31 -8.03
C THR A 24 -1.63 -6.09 -7.54
N LYS A 25 -0.72 -6.43 -8.48
CA LYS A 25 0.63 -6.96 -8.20
C LYS A 25 1.70 -6.15 -8.93
N SER A 26 1.28 -5.08 -9.61
CA SER A 26 2.10 -4.19 -10.42
C SER A 26 1.97 -2.72 -10.01
N GLY A 27 1.60 -2.47 -8.76
CA GLY A 27 1.62 -1.13 -8.20
C GLY A 27 3.05 -0.58 -8.16
N SER A 28 3.17 0.76 -8.19
CA SER A 28 4.44 1.46 -8.07
C SER A 28 4.57 2.12 -6.71
N MET A 29 5.79 2.09 -6.18
CA MET A 29 6.19 2.85 -4.99
C MET A 29 7.57 3.43 -5.25
N SER A 30 7.75 4.72 -5.00
CA SER A 30 9.07 5.35 -4.99
C SER A 30 9.32 6.04 -3.68
N PHE A 31 10.58 6.27 -3.38
CA PHE A 31 10.97 7.15 -2.29
C PHE A 31 12.16 8.01 -2.69
N GLU A 32 12.26 9.17 -2.04
CA GLU A 32 13.33 10.13 -2.19
C GLU A 32 13.83 10.59 -0.82
N ALA A 33 15.15 10.49 -0.63
CA ALA A 33 15.88 10.90 0.56
C ALA A 33 17.00 11.87 0.23
N SER A 34 16.90 12.61 -0.88
CA SER A 34 17.93 13.50 -1.40
C SER A 34 18.10 14.75 -0.52
N GLN A 35 19.31 15.31 -0.56
CA GLN A 35 19.60 16.66 -0.12
C GLN A 35 19.95 17.53 -1.33
N PRO A 36 19.52 18.80 -1.41
CA PRO A 36 19.57 19.60 -2.64
C PRO A 36 20.93 19.77 -3.31
N THR A 37 22.03 19.58 -2.60
CA THR A 37 23.40 19.79 -3.09
C THR A 37 24.17 18.50 -3.37
N PHE A 38 23.53 17.35 -3.19
CA PHE A 38 24.14 16.03 -3.34
C PHE A 38 23.47 15.23 -4.45
N GLU A 39 24.11 14.12 -4.80
CA GLU A 39 23.54 13.17 -5.76
C GLU A 39 22.18 12.66 -5.30
N PRO A 40 21.19 12.55 -6.20
CA PRO A 40 19.86 12.08 -5.83
C PRO A 40 19.88 10.67 -5.19
N ILE A 41 19.19 10.55 -4.06
CA ILE A 41 18.99 9.27 -3.37
C ILE A 41 17.54 8.92 -3.52
N GLU A 42 17.24 8.16 -4.55
CA GLU A 42 15.89 7.76 -4.92
C GLU A 42 15.86 6.30 -5.35
N ALA A 43 14.72 5.67 -5.16
CA ALA A 43 14.49 4.31 -5.64
C ALA A 43 13.03 4.09 -6.00
N THR A 44 12.81 3.17 -6.94
CA THR A 44 11.47 2.81 -7.41
C THR A 44 11.26 1.30 -7.35
N HIS A 45 10.06 0.88 -6.94
CA HIS A 45 9.59 -0.49 -6.94
C HIS A 45 8.32 -0.59 -7.80
N SER A 46 8.32 -1.43 -8.84
CA SER A 46 7.22 -1.55 -9.83
C SER A 46 6.37 -2.83 -9.68
N ALA A 47 6.53 -3.57 -8.58
CA ALA A 47 5.80 -4.81 -8.32
C ALA A 47 5.19 -4.81 -6.90
N VAL A 48 4.61 -3.67 -6.49
CA VAL A 48 3.89 -3.54 -5.23
C VAL A 48 2.55 -4.26 -5.33
N SER A 49 2.25 -5.09 -4.33
CA SER A 49 0.97 -5.79 -4.25
C SER A 49 0.02 -5.01 -3.36
N ALA A 50 -1.25 -4.89 -3.77
CA ALA A 50 -2.28 -4.29 -2.95
C ALA A 50 -3.63 -5.00 -3.12
N LEU A 51 -4.45 -4.92 -2.06
CA LEU A 51 -5.82 -5.40 -2.01
C LEU A 51 -6.68 -4.33 -1.33
N LEU A 52 -7.73 -3.90 -2.01
CA LEU A 52 -8.77 -3.04 -1.49
C LEU A 52 -10.08 -3.83 -1.43
N ASN A 53 -10.72 -3.83 -0.27
CA ASN A 53 -12.10 -4.27 -0.11
C ASN A 53 -13.02 -3.06 -0.37
N ALA A 54 -13.71 -3.06 -1.51
CA ALA A 54 -14.56 -1.94 -1.90
C ALA A 54 -15.93 -1.91 -1.18
N ASP A 55 -16.22 -2.87 -0.31
CA ASP A 55 -17.40 -2.85 0.54
C ASP A 55 -17.10 -2.12 1.88
N THR A 56 -15.86 -2.23 2.37
CA THR A 56 -15.46 -1.74 3.69
C THR A 56 -14.44 -0.59 3.65
N GLY A 57 -13.76 -0.40 2.52
CA GLY A 57 -12.63 0.53 2.40
C GLY A 57 -11.31 0.02 2.99
N GLU A 58 -11.25 -1.24 3.45
CA GLU A 58 -10.02 -1.84 3.96
C GLU A 58 -8.98 -1.98 2.85
N LEU A 59 -7.76 -1.50 3.13
CA LEU A 59 -6.63 -1.51 2.20
C LEU A 59 -5.43 -2.19 2.83
N ALA A 60 -4.88 -3.17 2.12
CA ALA A 60 -3.58 -3.77 2.44
C ALA A 60 -2.62 -3.54 1.27
N VAL A 61 -1.41 -3.05 1.58
CA VAL A 61 -0.33 -2.84 0.60
C VAL A 61 0.92 -3.56 1.08
N LEU A 62 1.64 -4.21 0.18
CA LEU A 62 2.87 -4.95 0.46
C LEU A 62 3.91 -4.66 -0.61
N ALA A 63 5.11 -4.28 -0.20
CA ALA A 63 6.30 -4.23 -1.04
C ALA A 63 7.42 -5.12 -0.47
N LEU A 64 8.08 -5.88 -1.35
CA LEU A 64 9.29 -6.61 -1.01
C LEU A 64 10.47 -5.65 -1.07
N VAL A 65 11.20 -5.48 0.03
CA VAL A 65 12.27 -4.48 0.15
C VAL A 65 13.32 -4.61 -0.94
N ARG A 66 13.72 -5.83 -1.29
CA ARG A 66 14.67 -6.11 -2.38
C ARG A 66 14.11 -5.80 -3.79
N GLY A 67 12.88 -5.36 -3.90
CA GLY A 67 12.28 -4.95 -5.18
C GLY A 67 12.55 -3.49 -5.54
N PHE A 68 13.06 -2.68 -4.62
CA PHE A 68 13.48 -1.31 -4.91
C PHE A 68 14.73 -1.30 -5.78
N ARG A 69 14.71 -0.44 -6.81
CA ARG A 69 15.80 -0.26 -7.77
C ARG A 69 16.31 1.16 -7.70
N PHE A 70 17.60 1.30 -7.58
CA PHE A 70 18.31 2.57 -7.54
C PHE A 70 19.02 2.82 -8.88
N PRO A 71 19.28 4.10 -9.24
CA PRO A 71 20.11 4.44 -10.40
C PRO A 71 21.52 3.86 -10.30
N LEU A 72 22.09 3.78 -9.09
CA LEU A 72 23.42 3.26 -8.82
C LEU A 72 23.37 1.95 -8.00
N ALA A 73 23.98 0.90 -8.51
CA ALA A 73 24.02 -0.41 -7.86
C ALA A 73 24.59 -0.38 -6.43
N LEU A 74 25.61 0.47 -6.18
CA LEU A 74 26.23 0.63 -4.86
C LEU A 74 25.24 1.24 -3.85
N MET A 75 24.37 2.17 -4.28
CA MET A 75 23.31 2.71 -3.42
C MET A 75 22.28 1.65 -3.07
N GLU A 76 21.90 0.79 -4.04
CA GLU A 76 20.99 -0.32 -3.82
C GLU A 76 21.58 -1.33 -2.81
N GLU A 77 22.87 -1.64 -2.93
CA GLU A 77 23.57 -2.52 -2.01
C GLU A 77 23.57 -1.93 -0.58
N HIS A 78 24.00 -0.67 -0.42
CA HIS A 78 24.02 0.00 0.88
C HIS A 78 22.62 0.12 1.48
N PHE A 79 21.61 0.42 0.69
CA PHE A 79 20.22 0.43 1.15
C PHE A 79 19.82 -0.93 1.72
N ASN A 80 20.09 -2.01 0.98
CA ASN A 80 19.69 -3.35 1.39
C ASN A 80 20.46 -3.88 2.60
N GLU A 81 21.73 -3.56 2.73
CA GLU A 81 22.61 -4.15 3.74
C GLU A 81 22.73 -3.30 4.99
N ASN A 82 22.86 -1.96 4.84
CA ASN A 82 23.26 -1.10 5.93
C ASN A 82 22.09 -0.27 6.49
N TYR A 83 21.05 0.02 5.68
CA TYR A 83 19.95 0.90 6.12
C TYR A 83 18.68 0.13 6.45
N ILE A 84 18.14 -0.62 5.48
CA ILE A 84 16.87 -1.32 5.65
C ILE A 84 17.04 -2.76 6.13
N GLU A 85 18.26 -3.30 6.09
CA GLU A 85 18.62 -4.66 6.47
C GLU A 85 17.65 -5.70 5.86
N SER A 86 17.53 -5.69 4.53
CA SER A 86 16.50 -6.45 3.79
C SER A 86 16.54 -7.97 4.04
N HIS A 87 17.67 -8.51 4.54
CA HIS A 87 17.80 -9.92 4.96
C HIS A 87 17.04 -10.21 6.26
N LYS A 88 16.93 -9.24 7.19
CA LYS A 88 16.15 -9.34 8.42
C LYS A 88 14.72 -8.88 8.23
N TYR A 89 14.53 -7.80 7.47
CA TYR A 89 13.25 -7.12 7.28
C TYR A 89 12.86 -7.11 5.78
N PRO A 90 12.48 -8.27 5.21
CA PRO A 90 12.32 -8.41 3.76
C PRO A 90 11.07 -7.72 3.20
N LYS A 91 10.20 -7.18 4.06
CA LYS A 91 8.91 -6.62 3.67
C LYS A 91 8.65 -5.29 4.35
N THR A 92 8.02 -4.38 3.61
CA THR A 92 7.30 -3.24 4.16
C THR A 92 5.82 -3.36 3.81
N SER A 93 4.92 -2.96 4.70
CA SER A 93 3.48 -3.12 4.48
C SER A 93 2.67 -2.02 5.17
N PHE A 94 1.54 -1.68 4.56
CA PHE A 94 0.49 -0.89 5.16
C PHE A 94 -0.77 -1.74 5.31
N LYS A 95 -1.43 -1.63 6.46
CA LYS A 95 -2.77 -2.20 6.70
C LYS A 95 -3.63 -1.15 7.36
N GLY A 96 -4.74 -0.83 6.74
CA GLY A 96 -5.63 0.21 7.25
C GLY A 96 -6.90 0.30 6.44
N SER A 97 -7.53 1.46 6.48
CA SER A 97 -8.79 1.71 5.77
C SER A 97 -8.88 3.16 5.30
N ILE A 98 -9.73 3.37 4.31
CA ILE A 98 -10.19 4.70 3.90
C ILE A 98 -11.24 5.16 4.91
N LEU A 99 -11.01 6.32 5.51
CA LEU A 99 -11.92 6.89 6.50
C LEU A 99 -13.24 7.30 5.83
N ASN A 100 -14.37 6.93 6.43
CA ASN A 100 -15.72 7.20 5.93
C ASN A 100 -15.89 6.78 4.45
N PHE A 101 -15.42 5.56 4.15
CA PHE A 101 -15.48 5.03 2.79
C PHE A 101 -16.93 4.79 2.36
N ASP A 102 -17.23 5.27 1.14
CA ASP A 102 -18.48 5.01 0.45
C ASP A 102 -18.16 4.63 -1.00
N SER A 103 -18.40 3.38 -1.35
CA SER A 103 -18.15 2.86 -2.70
C SER A 103 -19.04 3.52 -3.76
N ASN A 104 -20.26 3.97 -3.39
CA ASN A 104 -21.16 4.64 -4.32
C ASN A 104 -20.70 6.07 -4.69
N ALA A 105 -19.79 6.63 -3.89
CA ALA A 105 -19.21 7.94 -4.14
C ALA A 105 -17.95 7.88 -5.01
N LEU A 106 -17.50 6.69 -5.42
CA LEU A 106 -16.40 6.54 -6.37
C LEU A 106 -16.87 6.85 -7.79
N SER A 107 -16.05 7.58 -8.53
CA SER A 107 -16.30 7.98 -9.91
C SER A 107 -14.99 8.22 -10.65
N ASN A 108 -15.05 8.58 -11.92
CA ASN A 108 -13.90 9.00 -12.71
C ASN A 108 -13.33 10.36 -12.31
N GLN A 109 -14.01 11.10 -11.42
CA GLN A 109 -13.50 12.35 -10.88
C GLN A 109 -12.57 12.06 -9.68
N PRO A 110 -11.38 12.70 -9.63
CA PRO A 110 -10.47 12.53 -8.51
C PRO A 110 -11.09 13.00 -7.18
N ARG A 111 -11.03 12.13 -6.17
CA ARG A 111 -11.50 12.43 -4.82
C ARG A 111 -10.36 12.25 -3.83
N THR A 112 -10.12 13.26 -2.99
CA THR A 112 -9.21 13.13 -1.86
C THR A 112 -9.87 12.37 -0.73
N VAL A 113 -9.19 11.35 -0.23
CA VAL A 113 -9.60 10.52 0.90
C VAL A 113 -8.49 10.47 1.94
N GLN A 114 -8.83 10.16 3.18
CA GLN A 114 -7.86 9.93 4.24
C GLN A 114 -7.71 8.44 4.48
N LEU A 115 -6.46 7.96 4.42
CA LEU A 115 -6.07 6.61 4.80
C LEU A 115 -5.57 6.62 6.24
N THR A 116 -6.10 5.75 7.08
CA THR A 116 -5.64 5.55 8.45
C THR A 116 -5.31 4.09 8.67
N GLY A 117 -4.20 3.81 9.33
CA GLY A 117 -3.77 2.42 9.55
C GLY A 117 -2.36 2.33 10.12
N GLU A 118 -1.77 1.18 9.93
CA GLU A 118 -0.43 0.83 10.43
C GLU A 118 0.55 0.63 9.27
N LEU A 119 1.66 1.35 9.34
CA LEU A 119 2.82 1.15 8.47
C LEU A 119 3.86 0.32 9.22
N SER A 120 4.22 -0.82 8.65
CA SER A 120 5.28 -1.70 9.15
C SER A 120 6.48 -1.65 8.22
N MET A 121 7.63 -1.27 8.74
CA MET A 121 8.89 -1.14 8.01
C MET A 121 10.05 -1.39 8.98
N HIS A 122 11.11 -2.07 8.55
CA HIS A 122 12.31 -2.31 9.35
C HIS A 122 12.02 -2.92 10.74
N GLY A 123 11.03 -3.82 10.82
CA GLY A 123 10.61 -4.46 12.08
C GLY A 123 9.79 -3.59 13.02
N VAL A 124 9.57 -2.32 12.70
CA VAL A 124 8.77 -1.37 13.51
C VAL A 124 7.43 -1.12 12.84
N THR A 125 6.36 -1.13 13.66
CA THR A 125 5.00 -0.81 13.19
C THR A 125 4.53 0.47 13.88
N LYS A 126 4.05 1.44 13.08
CA LYS A 126 3.53 2.71 13.58
C LYS A 126 2.19 3.07 12.96
N PRO A 127 1.27 3.67 13.71
CA PRO A 127 0.07 4.25 13.15
C PRO A 127 0.43 5.44 12.26
N ILE A 128 -0.20 5.50 11.08
CA ILE A 128 -0.09 6.64 10.17
C ILE A 128 -1.46 7.08 9.70
N SER A 129 -1.55 8.35 9.34
CA SER A 129 -2.71 8.94 8.69
C SER A 129 -2.21 9.83 7.56
N VAL A 130 -2.60 9.49 6.33
CA VAL A 130 -2.13 10.15 5.11
C VAL A 130 -3.29 10.43 4.16
N TYR A 131 -3.12 11.40 3.28
CA TYR A 131 -4.08 11.65 2.21
C TYR A 131 -3.74 10.86 0.96
N ALA A 132 -4.78 10.44 0.25
CA ALA A 132 -4.68 9.78 -1.04
C ALA A 132 -5.73 10.35 -1.99
N THR A 133 -5.46 10.25 -3.27
CA THR A 133 -6.45 10.51 -4.31
C THR A 133 -6.94 9.19 -4.86
N ILE A 134 -8.26 9.02 -4.95
CA ILE A 134 -8.90 7.82 -5.49
C ILE A 134 -9.80 8.19 -6.68
N THR A 135 -9.77 7.38 -7.72
CA THR A 135 -10.70 7.45 -8.87
C THR A 135 -11.16 6.05 -9.23
N GLN A 136 -12.33 5.94 -9.82
CA GLN A 136 -12.81 4.69 -10.41
C GLN A 136 -13.25 4.93 -11.84
N SER A 137 -12.77 4.11 -12.76
CA SER A 137 -13.23 4.04 -14.15
C SER A 137 -13.45 2.59 -14.50
N ASP A 138 -14.67 2.24 -14.85
CA ASP A 138 -15.11 0.86 -15.09
C ASP A 138 -14.77 -0.07 -13.91
N GLU A 139 -14.03 -1.12 -14.18
CA GLU A 139 -13.58 -2.10 -13.17
C GLU A 139 -12.18 -1.79 -12.58
N LEU A 140 -11.68 -0.57 -12.81
CA LEU A 140 -10.38 -0.12 -12.33
C LEU A 140 -10.54 0.93 -11.25
N ILE A 141 -9.81 0.77 -10.15
CA ILE A 141 -9.63 1.81 -9.14
C ILE A 141 -8.17 2.24 -9.15
N THR A 142 -7.93 3.54 -9.33
CA THR A 142 -6.62 4.14 -9.16
C THR A 142 -6.54 4.81 -7.80
N LEU A 143 -5.49 4.51 -7.03
CA LEU A 143 -5.21 5.14 -5.74
C LEU A 143 -3.77 5.63 -5.75
N THR A 144 -3.58 6.93 -5.52
CA THR A 144 -2.26 7.56 -5.41
C THR A 144 -2.13 8.27 -4.08
N SER A 145 -0.94 8.24 -3.48
CA SER A 145 -0.64 8.93 -2.22
C SER A 145 0.79 9.42 -2.22
N SER A 146 1.03 10.58 -1.60
CA SER A 146 2.34 11.16 -1.40
C SER A 146 2.43 11.63 0.05
N PHE A 147 3.44 11.14 0.79
CA PHE A 147 3.61 11.42 2.21
C PHE A 147 5.07 11.26 2.62
N SER A 148 5.43 11.76 3.80
CA SER A 148 6.78 11.64 4.34
C SER A 148 6.81 10.80 5.61
N VAL A 149 7.92 10.09 5.82
CA VAL A 149 8.24 9.39 7.07
C VAL A 149 9.64 9.77 7.55
N LYS A 150 9.87 9.71 8.86
CA LYS A 150 11.22 9.87 9.42
C LYS A 150 11.88 8.49 9.54
N THR A 151 13.12 8.37 9.07
CA THR A 151 13.91 7.13 9.19
C THR A 151 14.03 6.67 10.63
N THR A 152 14.24 7.60 11.55
CA THR A 152 14.36 7.34 13.00
C THR A 152 13.09 6.77 13.62
N ASP A 153 11.92 7.06 13.05
CA ASP A 153 10.65 6.52 13.53
C ASP A 153 10.55 5.00 13.34
N PHE A 154 11.33 4.47 12.41
CA PHE A 154 11.39 3.05 12.09
C PHE A 154 12.73 2.40 12.45
N GLY A 155 13.52 3.07 13.30
CA GLY A 155 14.81 2.54 13.75
C GLY A 155 15.88 2.45 12.66
N ILE A 156 15.70 3.19 11.56
CA ILE A 156 16.69 3.27 10.48
C ILE A 156 17.67 4.39 10.82
N GLU A 157 18.89 4.03 11.18
CA GLU A 157 19.93 4.96 11.55
C GLU A 157 20.76 5.37 10.34
N ILE A 158 20.98 6.69 10.17
CA ILE A 158 21.86 7.24 9.16
C ILE A 158 23.18 7.62 9.83
N PRO A 159 24.31 6.98 9.44
CA PRO A 159 25.61 7.25 10.01
C PRO A 159 25.99 8.74 9.91
N SER A 160 26.66 9.26 10.92
CA SER A 160 27.05 10.67 11.01
C SER A 160 27.86 11.16 9.81
N LEU A 161 28.65 10.29 9.21
CA LEU A 161 29.51 10.59 8.06
C LEU A 161 28.69 11.00 6.81
N VAL A 162 27.53 10.38 6.59
CA VAL A 162 26.66 10.61 5.41
C VAL A 162 25.37 11.38 5.74
N ARG A 163 25.19 11.80 7.00
CA ARG A 163 23.97 12.48 7.47
C ARG A 163 23.70 13.81 6.73
N LYS A 164 24.72 14.44 6.21
CA LYS A 164 24.56 15.66 5.40
C LYS A 164 24.09 15.37 3.96
N GLN A 165 24.18 14.14 3.51
CA GLN A 165 23.83 13.71 2.15
C GLN A 165 22.44 13.08 2.10
N ILE A 166 21.99 12.46 3.20
CA ILE A 166 20.74 11.71 3.27
C ILE A 166 19.73 12.46 4.13
N ASN A 167 18.58 12.77 3.56
CA ASN A 167 17.47 13.38 4.29
C ASN A 167 16.81 12.32 5.19
N GLN A 168 16.67 12.64 6.48
CA GLN A 168 15.96 11.77 7.43
C GLN A 168 14.43 11.77 7.22
N ASN A 169 13.89 12.83 6.62
CA ASN A 169 12.50 12.87 6.18
C ASN A 169 12.45 12.36 4.74
N VAL A 170 12.03 11.12 4.58
CA VAL A 170 11.95 10.43 3.30
C VAL A 170 10.58 10.66 2.70
N GLN A 171 10.54 11.23 1.50
CA GLN A 171 9.32 11.36 0.72
C GLN A 171 8.98 10.03 0.07
N ILE A 172 7.72 9.60 0.18
CA ILE A 172 7.22 8.35 -0.40
C ILE A 172 6.06 8.68 -1.33
N GLU A 173 6.08 8.09 -2.51
CA GLU A 173 4.98 8.14 -3.47
C GLU A 173 4.50 6.74 -3.77
N VAL A 174 3.18 6.56 -3.83
CA VAL A 174 2.53 5.28 -4.11
C VAL A 174 1.51 5.48 -5.21
N SER A 175 1.50 4.58 -6.19
CA SER A 175 0.50 4.54 -7.25
C SER A 175 0.03 3.10 -7.46
N LEU A 176 -1.26 2.88 -7.24
CA LEU A 176 -1.90 1.56 -7.31
C LEU A 176 -3.01 1.60 -8.35
N LEU A 177 -2.87 0.79 -9.41
CA LEU A 177 -3.94 0.50 -10.34
C LEU A 177 -4.52 -0.87 -9.97
N LEU A 178 -5.70 -0.85 -9.36
CA LEU A 178 -6.37 -2.01 -8.80
C LEU A 178 -7.46 -2.49 -9.75
N GLN A 179 -7.47 -3.78 -10.06
CA GLN A 179 -8.51 -4.42 -10.89
C GLN A 179 -9.45 -5.23 -10.00
N ARG A 180 -10.72 -5.27 -10.38
CA ARG A 180 -11.70 -6.11 -9.71
C ARG A 180 -11.29 -7.57 -9.78
N LYS A 181 -11.22 -8.22 -8.62
CA LYS A 181 -10.95 -9.67 -8.54
C LYS A 181 -12.21 -10.42 -8.96
N GLN A 182 -12.09 -11.18 -10.02
CA GLN A 182 -13.11 -12.15 -10.43
C GLN A 182 -13.16 -13.34 -9.48
#